data_237dd4dabe11f6365c0f747a5aa4a7ce
#
_entry.id   237dd4dabe11f6365c0f747a5aa4a7ce
#
_cell.length_a   1.000
_cell.length_b   1.000
_cell.length_c   1.000
_cell.angle_alpha   90.00
_cell.angle_beta   90.00
_cell.angle_gamma   90.00
#
_symmetry.space_group_name_H-M   'P 1'
#
loop_
_entity.id
_entity.type
_entity.pdbx_description
1 polymer ?
#
loop_
_entity_poly.entity_id
_entity_poly.type
_entity_poly.pdbx_seq_one_letter_code
_entity_poly.pdbx_strand_id
1 'polypeptide(L)'
;MTYRIFETDGFKDDLAQDFGGRRKKILLKLRAYVYPKLAIQPRLGSNIRKLRNYSPETWRYRIGEYRFFYQIDEQKKIIFMIAADHRKQAYRK
;
A
#
# COMPACT_ATOMS: atom_id res chain seq x y z
N MET A 1 9.13 -11.82 13.84
CA MET A 1 7.70 -12.08 13.69
C MET A 1 7.16 -11.32 12.49
N THR A 2 6.34 -11.95 11.67
CA THR A 2 5.86 -11.32 10.46
C THR A 2 4.43 -10.85 10.59
N TYR A 3 4.08 -9.88 9.76
CA TYR A 3 2.72 -9.38 9.67
C TYR A 3 1.98 -10.10 8.56
N ARG A 4 0.66 -10.19 8.71
CA ARG A 4 -0.19 -10.70 7.63
C ARG A 4 -0.73 -9.52 6.85
N ILE A 5 -0.94 -9.71 5.55
CA ILE A 5 -1.44 -8.67 4.67
C ILE A 5 -2.91 -8.95 4.38
N PHE A 6 -3.75 -7.93 4.57
CA PHE A 6 -5.17 -8.02 4.25
C PHE A 6 -5.54 -6.90 3.29
N GLU A 7 -6.14 -7.26 2.16
CA GLU A 7 -6.61 -6.26 1.19
C GLU A 7 -8.08 -5.98 1.48
N THR A 8 -8.39 -4.72 1.83
CA THR A 8 -9.77 -4.33 2.07
C THR A 8 -10.54 -4.25 0.76
N ASP A 9 -11.87 -4.22 0.85
CA ASP A 9 -12.69 -4.11 -0.35
C ASP A 9 -12.39 -2.81 -1.11
N GLY A 10 -12.21 -1.71 -0.38
CA GLY A 10 -11.86 -0.44 -1.02
C GLY A 10 -10.54 -0.53 -1.77
N PHE A 11 -9.57 -1.22 -1.20
CA PHE A 11 -8.28 -1.41 -1.86
C PHE A 11 -8.45 -2.24 -3.13
N LYS A 12 -9.23 -3.32 -3.05
CA LYS A 12 -9.47 -4.15 -4.23
C LYS A 12 -10.16 -3.38 -5.34
N ASP A 13 -11.09 -2.51 -4.98
CA ASP A 13 -11.74 -1.63 -5.95
C ASP A 13 -10.72 -0.72 -6.63
N ASP A 14 -9.81 -0.15 -5.85
CA ASP A 14 -8.77 0.70 -6.40
C ASP A 14 -7.83 -0.06 -7.33
N LEU A 15 -7.59 -1.34 -7.05
CA LEU A 15 -6.73 -2.15 -7.91
C LEU A 15 -7.37 -2.47 -9.26
N ALA A 16 -8.65 -2.21 -9.42
CA ALA A 16 -9.31 -2.44 -10.70
C ALA A 16 -8.96 -1.38 -11.73
N GLN A 17 -8.32 -0.29 -11.30
CA GLN A 17 -7.92 0.75 -12.25
C GLN A 17 -6.83 0.26 -13.20
N ASP A 18 -6.63 1.01 -14.28
CA ASP A 18 -5.77 0.58 -15.37
C ASP A 18 -4.27 0.69 -15.09
N PHE A 19 -3.88 1.59 -14.18
CA PHE A 19 -2.46 1.84 -13.89
C PHE A 19 -1.67 2.22 -15.15
N GLY A 20 -2.30 2.99 -16.05
CA GLY A 20 -1.63 3.42 -17.25
C GLY A 20 -1.26 2.26 -18.16
N GLY A 21 -2.06 1.21 -18.17
CA GLY A 21 -1.80 0.03 -18.99
C GLY A 21 -0.83 -0.95 -18.36
N ARG A 22 -0.41 -0.71 -17.13
CA ARG A 22 0.59 -1.56 -16.48
C ARG A 22 0.05 -2.31 -15.28
N ARG A 23 -1.26 -2.49 -15.23
CA ARG A 23 -1.92 -3.11 -14.08
C ARG A 23 -1.33 -4.47 -13.72
N LYS A 24 -1.19 -5.34 -14.72
CA LYS A 24 -0.70 -6.70 -14.47
C LYS A 24 0.69 -6.67 -13.85
N LYS A 25 1.57 -5.85 -14.40
CA LYS A 25 2.94 -5.73 -13.91
C LYS A 25 2.99 -5.17 -12.50
N ILE A 26 2.17 -4.14 -12.23
CA ILE A 26 2.15 -3.53 -10.92
C ILE A 26 1.59 -4.47 -9.87
N LEU A 27 0.52 -5.19 -10.19
CA LEU A 27 -0.04 -6.14 -9.23
C LEU A 27 0.92 -7.28 -8.94
N LEU A 28 1.64 -7.74 -9.95
CA LEU A 28 2.64 -8.78 -9.73
C LEU A 28 3.71 -8.29 -8.78
N LYS A 29 4.24 -7.08 -9.01
CA LYS A 29 5.25 -6.52 -8.14
C LYS A 29 4.73 -6.32 -6.73
N LEU A 30 3.50 -5.83 -6.60
CA LEU A 30 2.90 -5.60 -5.30
C LEU A 30 2.84 -6.90 -4.50
N ARG A 31 2.31 -7.95 -5.09
CA ARG A 31 2.06 -9.19 -4.36
C ARG A 31 3.27 -10.09 -4.22
N ALA A 32 4.15 -10.10 -5.21
CA ALA A 32 5.31 -10.97 -5.17
C ALA A 32 6.52 -10.35 -4.50
N TYR A 33 6.60 -9.01 -4.49
CA TYR A 33 7.79 -8.33 -3.98
C TYR A 33 7.48 -7.43 -2.79
N VAL A 34 6.47 -6.57 -2.90
CA VAL A 34 6.19 -5.58 -1.87
C VAL A 34 5.62 -6.22 -0.61
N TYR A 35 4.63 -7.08 -0.75
CA TYR A 35 4.00 -7.70 0.41
C TYR A 35 4.97 -8.50 1.27
N PRO A 36 5.85 -9.34 0.70
CA PRO A 36 6.83 -10.02 1.54
C PRO A 36 7.72 -9.07 2.32
N LYS A 37 8.09 -7.94 1.72
CA LYS A 37 8.91 -6.95 2.41
C LYS A 37 8.13 -6.27 3.54
N LEU A 38 6.89 -5.89 3.28
CA LEU A 38 6.07 -5.26 4.30
C LEU A 38 5.78 -6.22 5.45
N ALA A 39 5.60 -7.50 5.14
CA ALA A 39 5.34 -8.49 6.17
C ALA A 39 6.48 -8.59 7.18
N ILE A 40 7.70 -8.28 6.76
CA ILE A 40 8.85 -8.32 7.63
C ILE A 40 9.12 -6.98 8.29
N GLN A 41 9.08 -5.90 7.50
CA GLN A 41 9.40 -4.57 8.03
C GLN A 41 8.53 -3.51 7.36
N PRO A 42 7.36 -3.23 7.93
CA PRO A 42 6.42 -2.30 7.26
C PRO A 42 6.71 -0.83 7.46
N ARG A 43 7.68 -0.48 8.30
CA ARG A 43 7.95 0.91 8.63
C ARG A 43 9.26 1.46 8.08
N LEU A 44 10.07 0.62 7.45
CA LEU A 44 11.37 1.07 6.94
C LEU A 44 11.55 0.66 5.49
N GLY A 45 12.03 1.59 4.67
CA GLY A 45 12.31 1.34 3.28
C GLY A 45 12.31 2.64 2.50
N SER A 46 13.05 2.67 1.40
CA SER A 46 13.19 3.88 0.59
C SER A 46 11.87 4.30 -0.05
N ASN A 47 10.94 3.37 -0.26
CA ASN A 47 9.65 3.67 -0.88
C ASN A 47 8.53 3.84 0.15
N ILE A 48 8.88 3.81 1.42
CA ILE A 48 7.89 3.83 2.50
C ILE A 48 7.94 5.18 3.22
N ARG A 49 6.74 5.74 3.48
CA ARG A 49 6.65 6.99 4.22
C ARG A 49 5.41 6.97 5.11
N LYS A 50 5.59 7.41 6.35
CA LYS A 50 4.48 7.55 7.27
C LYS A 50 3.69 8.80 6.95
N LEU A 51 2.37 8.71 6.98
CA LEU A 51 1.50 9.86 6.79
C LEU A 51 1.22 10.52 8.13
N ARG A 52 1.34 11.83 8.18
CA ARG A 52 1.12 12.59 9.41
C ARG A 52 -0.37 12.78 9.66
N ASN A 53 -0.71 12.86 10.94
CA ASN A 53 -2.06 13.22 11.37
C ASN A 53 -3.12 12.21 10.96
N TYR A 54 -2.73 10.95 10.79
CA TYR A 54 -3.66 9.88 10.52
C TYR A 54 -3.76 8.97 11.74
N SER A 55 -4.97 8.61 12.11
CA SER A 55 -5.24 7.63 13.13
C SER A 55 -6.32 6.70 12.58
N PRO A 56 -6.05 5.38 12.51
CA PRO A 56 -4.82 4.68 12.94
C PRO A 56 -3.58 5.03 12.14
N GLU A 57 -2.44 4.53 12.61
CA GLU A 57 -1.16 4.71 11.95
C GLU A 57 -1.25 4.30 10.49
N THR A 58 -0.94 5.22 9.58
CA THR A 58 -1.11 5.02 8.13
C THR A 58 0.19 5.31 7.41
N TRP A 59 0.51 4.48 6.44
CA TRP A 59 1.74 4.54 5.68
C TRP A 59 1.46 4.45 4.20
N ARG A 60 2.47 4.82 3.41
CA ARG A 60 2.41 4.78 1.96
C ARG A 60 3.59 4.00 1.41
N TYR A 61 3.35 3.12 0.44
CA TYR A 61 4.39 2.49 -0.36
C TYR A 61 4.25 2.98 -1.80
N ARG A 62 5.33 3.47 -2.38
CA ARG A 62 5.30 4.02 -3.73
C ARG A 62 5.90 3.05 -4.74
N ILE A 63 5.16 2.83 -5.83
CA ILE A 63 5.66 2.11 -7.01
C ILE A 63 5.50 3.07 -8.20
N GLY A 64 6.61 3.66 -8.67
CA GLY A 64 6.55 4.64 -9.73
C GLY A 64 5.71 5.83 -9.33
N GLU A 65 4.66 6.11 -10.08
CA GLU A 65 3.75 7.22 -9.78
C GLU A 65 2.52 6.79 -9.00
N TYR A 66 2.49 5.54 -8.54
CA TYR A 66 1.34 5.01 -7.82
C TYR A 66 1.68 4.85 -6.37
N ARG A 67 0.69 5.11 -5.50
CA ARG A 67 0.86 5.03 -4.07
C ARG A 67 -0.14 4.04 -3.49
N PHE A 68 0.35 3.20 -2.59
CA PHE A 68 -0.44 2.17 -1.94
C PHE A 68 -0.43 2.46 -0.46
N PHE A 69 -1.62 2.69 0.09
CA PHE A 69 -1.76 3.11 1.48
C PHE A 69 -2.13 1.93 2.35
N TYR A 70 -1.54 1.87 3.52
CA TYR A 70 -1.81 0.78 4.44
C TYR A 70 -1.76 1.26 5.88
N GLN A 71 -2.50 0.54 6.73
CA GLN A 71 -2.53 0.77 8.16
C GLN A 71 -1.99 -0.45 8.86
N ILE A 72 -1.35 -0.25 10.01
CA ILE A 72 -0.71 -1.32 10.75
C ILE A 72 -1.43 -1.52 12.07
N ASP A 73 -1.92 -2.73 12.28
CA ASP A 73 -2.46 -3.15 13.57
C ASP A 73 -1.36 -3.94 14.26
N GLU A 74 -0.66 -3.30 15.16
CA GLU A 74 0.50 -3.89 15.80
C GLU A 74 0.13 -5.04 16.72
N GLN A 75 -1.01 -4.94 17.39
CA GLN A 75 -1.43 -6.00 18.31
C GLN A 75 -1.75 -7.28 17.56
N LYS A 76 -2.46 -7.18 16.46
CA LYS A 76 -2.85 -8.35 15.68
C LYS A 76 -1.81 -8.74 14.63
N LYS A 77 -0.79 -7.91 14.45
CA LYS A 77 0.22 -8.12 13.41
C LYS A 77 -0.41 -8.26 12.03
N ILE A 78 -1.29 -7.33 11.72
CA ILE A 78 -1.96 -7.29 10.41
C ILE A 78 -1.70 -5.94 9.77
N ILE A 79 -1.39 -5.98 8.48
CA ILE A 79 -1.29 -4.79 7.65
C ILE A 79 -2.52 -4.75 6.76
N PHE A 80 -3.32 -3.69 6.90
CA PHE A 80 -4.51 -3.52 6.08
C PHE A 80 -4.19 -2.62 4.90
N MET A 81 -4.27 -3.15 3.68
CA MET A 81 -4.12 -2.34 2.49
C MET A 81 -5.46 -1.65 2.25
N ILE A 82 -5.48 -0.32 2.28
CA ILE A 82 -6.73 0.42 2.31
C ILE A 82 -7.04 1.22 1.06
N ALA A 83 -6.02 1.63 0.29
CA ALA A 83 -6.26 2.44 -0.90
C ALA A 83 -5.06 2.39 -1.83
N ALA A 84 -5.32 2.61 -3.12
CA ALA A 84 -4.27 2.75 -4.12
C ALA A 84 -4.63 3.94 -5.00
N ASP A 85 -3.65 4.80 -5.28
CA ASP A 85 -3.95 6.04 -5.95
C ASP A 85 -2.80 6.43 -6.90
N HIS A 86 -3.16 7.17 -7.93
CA HIS A 86 -2.17 7.74 -8.81
C HIS A 86 -1.70 9.08 -8.23
N ARG A 87 -0.41 9.36 -8.34
CA ARG A 87 0.15 10.55 -7.75
C ARG A 87 -0.56 11.83 -8.18
N LYS A 88 -0.90 11.94 -9.47
CA LYS A 88 -1.54 13.14 -9.97
C LYS A 88 -2.91 13.35 -9.35
N GLN A 89 -3.65 12.28 -9.14
CA GLN A 89 -4.97 12.38 -8.55
C GLN A 89 -4.90 12.86 -7.11
N ALA A 90 -3.86 12.49 -6.40
CA ALA A 90 -3.70 12.88 -5.01
C ALA A 90 -3.53 14.39 -4.85
N TYR A 91 -3.09 15.06 -5.89
CA TYR A 91 -2.87 16.50 -5.84
C TYR A 91 -4.05 17.34 -6.32
N ARG A 92 -5.12 16.69 -6.71
CA ARG A 92 -6.27 17.43 -7.26
C ARG A 92 -7.21 17.99 -6.23
N LYS A 93 -7.01 17.71 -5.02
CA LYS A 93 -7.95 18.11 -3.98
C LYS A 93 -7.87 19.58 -3.60
#